data_c1669549cc9dc702d3c58dc1028c890d
#
_entry.id   c1669549cc9dc702d3c58dc1028c890d
#
_cell.length_a   1.000
_cell.length_b   1.000
_cell.length_c   1.000
_cell.angle_alpha   90.00
_cell.angle_beta   90.00
_cell.angle_gamma   90.00
#
_symmetry.space_group_name_H-M   'P 1'
#
loop_
_entity.id
_entity.type
_entity.pdbx_description
1 polymer ?
#
loop_
_entity_poly.entity_id
_entity_poly.type
_entity_poly.pdbx_seq_one_letter_code
_entity_poly.pdbx_strand_id
1 'polypeptide(L)'
;MSNNNVDTVVIGAGVVGLAIARELAQRKKDVIVIEKEMTFGSITSTRNSGVIHAGIYYDAGSMKAKLCAKGNRALYDYCNKKNVPHINVGKFVVATSEDEAKKLDSIYTKAEENEVVGISRVTKDYVNKKEPLVVCYEALEVKSTGIVDQQSLMRSYIGDFEDNGGMIAYNTEIKNINIEGQKFKIISSDGTIIIANSLINAAGLEAHNIAGLIDGLNKNLIPKIYYAKGNYFETNKKLGI
;
A
#
# COMPACT_ATOMS: atom_id res chain seq x y z
N MET A 1 -1.96 38.33 -5.03
CA MET A 1 -1.32 37.14 -4.42
C MET A 1 -2.38 36.04 -4.38
N SER A 2 -2.22 34.97 -5.17
CA SER A 2 -3.15 33.85 -5.14
C SER A 2 -3.13 33.27 -3.74
N ASN A 3 -4.31 33.07 -3.18
CA ASN A 3 -4.48 32.52 -1.83
C ASN A 3 -4.20 31.01 -1.90
N ASN A 4 -2.94 30.59 -1.73
CA ASN A 4 -2.51 29.19 -1.78
C ASN A 4 -2.88 28.43 -0.48
N ASN A 5 -4.07 28.72 0.07
CA ASN A 5 -4.58 28.03 1.25
C ASN A 5 -5.41 26.82 0.81
N VAL A 6 -5.09 25.64 1.35
CA VAL A 6 -5.79 24.40 1.10
C VAL A 6 -6.16 23.69 2.41
N ASP A 7 -7.13 22.78 2.38
CA ASP A 7 -7.45 22.01 3.57
C ASP A 7 -6.32 21.03 3.92
N THR A 8 -5.83 20.31 2.91
CA THR A 8 -4.84 19.28 3.15
C THR A 8 -3.80 19.20 2.04
N VAL A 9 -2.55 19.09 2.43
CA VAL A 9 -1.47 18.66 1.54
C VAL A 9 -1.10 17.21 1.85
N VAL A 10 -1.02 16.40 0.80
CA VAL A 10 -0.50 15.02 0.84
C VAL A 10 0.84 14.98 0.15
N ILE A 11 1.89 14.51 0.82
CA ILE A 11 3.23 14.39 0.25
C ILE A 11 3.44 12.97 -0.26
N GLY A 12 3.65 12.83 -1.56
CA GLY A 12 3.90 11.57 -2.27
C GLY A 12 2.69 11.06 -3.05
N ALA A 13 2.83 10.93 -4.38
CA ALA A 13 1.85 10.34 -5.29
C ALA A 13 2.06 8.82 -5.48
N GLY A 14 2.47 8.11 -4.42
CA GLY A 14 2.42 6.65 -4.36
C GLY A 14 1.00 6.15 -4.08
N VAL A 15 0.80 4.82 -4.13
CA VAL A 15 -0.53 4.20 -3.94
C VAL A 15 -1.22 4.62 -2.64
N VAL A 16 -0.46 4.80 -1.55
CA VAL A 16 -1.01 5.21 -0.25
C VAL A 16 -1.44 6.67 -0.27
N GLY A 17 -0.58 7.58 -0.76
CA GLY A 17 -0.90 9.00 -0.85
C GLY A 17 -2.11 9.26 -1.76
N LEU A 18 -2.16 8.60 -2.92
CA LEU A 18 -3.29 8.71 -3.86
C LEU A 18 -4.60 8.17 -3.26
N ALA A 19 -4.55 7.05 -2.54
CA ALA A 19 -5.74 6.52 -1.87
C ALA A 19 -6.30 7.48 -0.81
N ILE A 20 -5.41 8.11 -0.02
CA ILE A 20 -5.79 9.10 0.99
C ILE A 20 -6.33 10.37 0.34
N ALA A 21 -5.63 10.92 -0.67
CA ALA A 21 -6.03 12.13 -1.37
C ALA A 21 -7.41 11.96 -2.02
N ARG A 22 -7.65 10.83 -2.70
CA ARG A 22 -8.94 10.45 -3.26
C ARG A 22 -10.06 10.47 -2.21
N GLU A 23 -9.84 9.80 -1.09
CA GLU A 23 -10.84 9.72 -0.02
C GLU A 23 -11.18 11.11 0.56
N LEU A 24 -10.17 11.96 0.75
CA LEU A 24 -10.36 13.33 1.25
C LEU A 24 -11.11 14.20 0.24
N ALA A 25 -10.77 14.15 -1.04
CA ALA A 25 -11.46 14.90 -2.09
C ALA A 25 -12.93 14.48 -2.23
N GLN A 26 -13.23 13.18 -2.13
CA GLN A 26 -14.60 12.68 -2.12
C GLN A 26 -15.41 13.22 -0.92
N ARG A 27 -14.75 13.53 0.20
CA ARG A 27 -15.35 14.20 1.37
C ARG A 27 -15.41 15.73 1.22
N LYS A 28 -15.23 16.26 0.00
CA LYS A 28 -15.28 17.69 -0.31
C LYS A 28 -14.20 18.53 0.40
N LYS A 29 -13.03 17.93 0.66
CA LYS A 29 -11.86 18.65 1.13
C LYS A 29 -11.07 19.17 -0.07
N ASP A 30 -10.51 20.38 0.09
CA ASP A 30 -9.56 20.92 -0.86
C ASP A 30 -8.17 20.28 -0.61
N VAL A 31 -7.71 19.47 -1.56
CA VAL A 31 -6.53 18.64 -1.40
C VAL A 31 -5.56 18.81 -2.55
N ILE A 32 -4.30 19.05 -2.20
CA ILE A 32 -3.18 19.03 -3.15
C ILE A 32 -2.24 17.86 -2.80
N VAL A 33 -1.88 17.07 -3.80
CA VAL A 33 -0.80 16.08 -3.70
C VAL A 33 0.48 16.70 -4.24
N ILE A 34 1.59 16.62 -3.51
CA ILE A 34 2.91 17.06 -3.95
C ILE A 34 3.77 15.82 -4.21
N GLU A 35 4.33 15.72 -5.42
CA GLU A 35 5.19 14.62 -5.84
C GLU A 35 6.51 15.16 -6.42
N LYS A 36 7.64 14.68 -5.91
CA LYS A 36 8.97 15.12 -6.38
C LYS A 36 9.34 14.56 -7.74
N GLU A 37 8.81 13.39 -8.10
CA GLU A 37 9.08 12.73 -9.36
C GLU A 37 8.22 13.30 -10.49
N MET A 38 8.60 13.03 -11.73
CA MET A 38 7.87 13.49 -12.91
C MET A 38 6.52 12.77 -13.10
N THR A 39 6.28 11.67 -12.38
CA THR A 39 5.07 10.85 -12.49
C THR A 39 4.75 10.14 -11.18
N PHE A 40 3.50 9.70 -11.05
CA PHE A 40 3.04 8.95 -9.88
C PHE A 40 3.67 7.56 -9.77
N GLY A 41 3.79 7.05 -8.57
CA GLY A 41 4.09 5.66 -8.24
C GLY A 41 5.46 5.14 -8.70
N SER A 42 6.37 6.01 -9.14
CA SER A 42 7.62 5.65 -9.81
C SER A 42 8.64 4.92 -8.92
N ILE A 43 8.46 4.92 -7.61
CA ILE A 43 9.37 4.28 -6.65
C ILE A 43 8.82 2.92 -6.21
N THR A 44 8.35 2.78 -4.97
CA THR A 44 7.96 1.50 -4.36
C THR A 44 6.64 0.96 -4.91
N SER A 45 5.71 1.86 -5.27
CA SER A 45 4.34 1.48 -5.65
C SER A 45 4.23 0.71 -6.95
N THR A 46 5.24 0.78 -7.82
CA THR A 46 5.32 0.00 -9.07
C THR A 46 6.45 -1.03 -9.06
N ARG A 47 7.21 -1.13 -7.96
CA ARG A 47 8.32 -2.08 -7.81
C ARG A 47 7.99 -3.13 -6.77
N ASN A 48 6.89 -3.80 -6.96
CA ASN A 48 6.38 -4.89 -6.12
C ASN A 48 5.58 -5.88 -6.98
N SER A 49 5.17 -7.00 -6.40
CA SER A 49 4.47 -8.07 -7.11
C SER A 49 2.95 -7.87 -7.22
N GLY A 50 2.40 -6.75 -6.77
CA GLY A 50 0.98 -6.45 -6.85
C GLY A 50 0.07 -7.36 -6.03
N VAL A 51 0.60 -8.05 -5.03
CA VAL A 51 -0.18 -9.01 -4.24
C VAL A 51 -1.25 -8.31 -3.41
N ILE A 52 -2.48 -8.76 -3.54
CA ILE A 52 -3.59 -8.44 -2.64
C ILE A 52 -3.48 -9.42 -1.46
N HIS A 53 -2.88 -8.97 -0.36
CA HIS A 53 -2.64 -9.79 0.82
C HIS A 53 -3.91 -10.09 1.60
N ALA A 54 -4.03 -11.34 2.11
CA ALA A 54 -5.16 -11.76 2.94
C ALA A 54 -5.00 -11.44 4.44
N GLY A 55 -3.76 -11.29 4.94
CA GLY A 55 -3.51 -10.94 6.35
C GLY A 55 -3.20 -12.11 7.28
N ILE A 56 -2.81 -13.28 6.74
CA ILE A 56 -2.66 -14.53 7.50
C ILE A 56 -1.48 -14.57 8.49
N TYR A 57 -0.51 -13.66 8.36
CA TYR A 57 0.73 -13.72 9.16
C TYR A 57 0.80 -12.71 10.31
N TYR A 58 -0.13 -11.76 10.35
CA TYR A 58 -0.03 -10.64 11.29
C TYR A 58 -0.55 -11.01 12.67
N ASP A 59 0.06 -10.42 13.69
CA ASP A 59 -0.34 -10.65 15.07
C ASP A 59 -1.77 -10.11 15.31
N ALA A 60 -2.60 -10.93 15.93
CA ALA A 60 -3.99 -10.62 16.20
C ALA A 60 -4.14 -9.30 16.98
N GLY A 61 -5.15 -8.53 16.65
CA GLY A 61 -5.41 -7.23 17.27
C GLY A 61 -4.51 -6.08 16.78
N SER A 62 -3.42 -6.36 16.05
CA SER A 62 -2.59 -5.29 15.47
C SER A 62 -3.36 -4.50 14.40
N MET A 63 -2.99 -3.21 14.24
CA MET A 63 -3.55 -2.39 13.15
C MET A 63 -3.30 -3.01 11.78
N LYS A 64 -2.15 -3.65 11.60
CA LYS A 64 -1.78 -4.32 10.35
C LYS A 64 -2.73 -5.49 10.03
N ALA A 65 -3.07 -6.32 11.01
CA ALA A 65 -4.03 -7.40 10.87
C ALA A 65 -5.42 -6.87 10.52
N LYS A 66 -5.94 -5.94 11.32
CA LYS A 66 -7.26 -5.34 11.13
C LYS A 66 -7.42 -4.65 9.78
N LEU A 67 -6.42 -3.86 9.38
CA LEU A 67 -6.48 -3.11 8.13
C LEU A 67 -6.24 -4.00 6.91
N CYS A 68 -5.42 -5.04 7.02
CA CYS A 68 -5.18 -5.95 5.89
C CYS A 68 -6.44 -6.74 5.51
N ALA A 69 -7.12 -7.36 6.47
CA ALA A 69 -8.34 -8.13 6.19
C ALA A 69 -9.47 -7.25 5.63
N LYS A 70 -9.67 -6.05 6.21
CA LYS A 70 -10.65 -5.08 5.68
C LYS A 70 -10.25 -4.55 4.30
N GLY A 71 -8.98 -4.20 4.14
CA GLY A 71 -8.42 -3.67 2.90
C GLY A 71 -8.46 -4.67 1.75
N ASN A 72 -8.27 -5.96 2.03
CA ASN A 72 -8.42 -7.02 1.05
C ASN A 72 -9.81 -6.97 0.39
N ARG A 73 -10.88 -7.02 1.19
CA ARG A 73 -12.26 -6.95 0.70
C ARG A 73 -12.54 -5.64 -0.05
N ALA A 74 -12.20 -4.52 0.58
CA ALA A 74 -12.44 -3.20 0.00
C ALA A 74 -11.69 -2.99 -1.34
N LEU A 75 -10.50 -3.59 -1.49
CA LEU A 75 -9.73 -3.48 -2.72
C LEU A 75 -10.37 -4.29 -3.86
N TYR A 76 -10.86 -5.50 -3.60
CA TYR A 76 -11.63 -6.26 -4.60
C TYR A 76 -12.89 -5.52 -5.02
N ASP A 77 -13.66 -5.00 -4.05
CA ASP A 77 -14.88 -4.22 -4.34
C ASP A 77 -14.58 -2.99 -5.19
N TYR A 78 -13.51 -2.27 -4.85
CA TYR A 78 -13.05 -1.12 -5.62
C TYR A 78 -12.63 -1.50 -7.05
N CYS A 79 -11.79 -2.53 -7.18
CA CYS A 79 -11.31 -2.99 -8.48
C CYS A 79 -12.46 -3.44 -9.38
N ASN A 80 -13.45 -4.16 -8.85
CA ASN A 80 -14.65 -4.55 -9.58
C ASN A 80 -15.47 -3.32 -10.01
N LYS A 81 -15.71 -2.38 -9.09
CA LYS A 81 -16.50 -1.16 -9.37
C LYS A 81 -15.84 -0.27 -10.44
N LYS A 82 -14.51 -0.22 -10.46
CA LYS A 82 -13.73 0.68 -11.32
C LYS A 82 -13.11 0.00 -12.54
N ASN A 83 -13.37 -1.29 -12.73
CA ASN A 83 -12.76 -2.10 -13.79
C ASN A 83 -11.23 -2.07 -13.76
N VAL A 84 -10.63 -2.02 -12.56
CA VAL A 84 -9.18 -2.14 -12.41
C VAL A 84 -8.80 -3.61 -12.62
N PRO A 85 -7.84 -3.92 -13.51
CA PRO A 85 -7.40 -5.28 -13.75
C PRO A 85 -6.86 -5.94 -12.48
N HIS A 86 -7.43 -7.06 -12.12
CA HIS A 86 -7.05 -7.86 -10.96
C HIS A 86 -7.48 -9.31 -11.16
N ILE A 87 -6.81 -10.22 -10.45
CA ILE A 87 -7.13 -11.66 -10.50
C ILE A 87 -7.10 -12.20 -9.07
N ASN A 88 -8.14 -12.91 -8.69
CA ASN A 88 -8.18 -13.66 -7.45
C ASN A 88 -7.61 -15.07 -7.69
N VAL A 89 -6.29 -15.20 -7.64
CA VAL A 89 -5.57 -16.46 -7.93
C VAL A 89 -5.51 -17.42 -6.73
N GLY A 90 -5.72 -16.91 -5.51
CA GLY A 90 -5.43 -17.65 -4.29
C GLY A 90 -3.92 -17.82 -4.07
N LYS A 91 -3.58 -18.60 -3.05
CA LYS A 91 -2.22 -19.13 -2.83
C LYS A 91 -2.24 -20.36 -1.96
N PHE A 92 -1.18 -21.17 -2.06
CA PHE A 92 -0.87 -22.20 -1.09
C PHE A 92 0.23 -21.75 -0.13
N VAL A 93 0.11 -22.10 1.15
CA VAL A 93 1.20 -22.09 2.12
C VAL A 93 1.53 -23.56 2.39
N VAL A 94 2.67 -23.99 1.88
CA VAL A 94 3.02 -25.41 1.80
C VAL A 94 4.01 -25.75 2.90
N ALA A 95 3.77 -26.84 3.61
CA ALA A 95 4.75 -27.55 4.42
C ALA A 95 5.34 -28.70 3.60
N THR A 96 6.65 -28.84 3.59
CA THR A 96 7.36 -29.91 2.87
C THR A 96 7.74 -31.08 3.79
N SER A 97 7.54 -30.92 5.10
CA SER A 97 7.81 -31.93 6.14
C SER A 97 6.79 -31.83 7.27
N GLU A 98 6.76 -32.86 8.13
CA GLU A 98 5.91 -32.90 9.32
C GLU A 98 6.24 -31.75 10.31
N ASP A 99 7.51 -31.41 10.47
CA ASP A 99 7.91 -30.30 11.34
C ASP A 99 7.48 -28.95 10.82
N GLU A 100 7.42 -28.76 9.51
CA GLU A 100 6.88 -27.56 8.91
C GLU A 100 5.35 -27.51 9.01
N ALA A 101 4.67 -28.66 8.97
CA ALA A 101 3.22 -28.75 9.13
C ALA A 101 2.75 -28.17 10.47
N LYS A 102 3.51 -28.38 11.55
CA LYS A 102 3.23 -27.77 12.87
C LYS A 102 3.18 -26.23 12.84
N LYS A 103 3.93 -25.60 11.91
CA LYS A 103 3.89 -24.13 11.72
C LYS A 103 2.61 -23.68 11.04
N LEU A 104 2.00 -24.53 10.22
CA LEU A 104 0.72 -24.22 9.56
C LEU A 104 -0.41 -24.02 10.58
N ASP A 105 -0.37 -24.73 11.73
CA ASP A 105 -1.35 -24.56 12.82
C ASP A 105 -1.35 -23.12 13.33
N SER A 106 -0.16 -22.59 13.60
CA SER A 106 -0.01 -21.21 14.06
C SER A 106 -0.49 -20.19 13.02
N ILE A 107 -0.21 -20.42 11.74
CA ILE A 107 -0.66 -19.54 10.65
C ILE A 107 -2.18 -19.61 10.52
N TYR A 108 -2.75 -20.80 10.60
CA TYR A 108 -4.19 -21.02 10.50
C TYR A 108 -4.94 -20.31 11.64
N THR A 109 -4.49 -20.51 12.89
CA THR A 109 -5.06 -19.85 14.06
C THR A 109 -5.01 -18.32 13.94
N LYS A 110 -3.84 -17.75 13.58
CA LYS A 110 -3.72 -16.31 13.34
C LYS A 110 -4.67 -15.80 12.26
N ALA A 111 -4.84 -16.57 11.19
CA ALA A 111 -5.74 -16.19 10.11
C ALA A 111 -7.21 -16.19 10.56
N GLU A 112 -7.64 -17.15 11.38
CA GLU A 112 -8.98 -17.16 11.97
C GLU A 112 -9.18 -15.96 12.90
N GLU A 113 -8.24 -15.67 13.80
CA GLU A 113 -8.27 -14.52 14.70
C GLU A 113 -8.31 -13.18 13.95
N ASN A 114 -7.72 -13.13 12.75
CA ASN A 114 -7.71 -11.96 11.88
C ASN A 114 -8.91 -11.89 10.92
N GLU A 115 -9.89 -12.78 11.06
CA GLU A 115 -11.08 -12.87 10.20
C GLU A 115 -10.77 -12.99 8.70
N VAL A 116 -9.69 -13.73 8.37
CA VAL A 116 -9.29 -13.98 6.98
C VAL A 116 -10.30 -14.90 6.30
N VAL A 117 -10.88 -14.43 5.21
CA VAL A 117 -11.89 -15.19 4.47
C VAL A 117 -11.21 -16.19 3.52
N GLY A 118 -11.77 -17.40 3.44
CA GLY A 118 -11.38 -18.39 2.44
C GLY A 118 -10.03 -19.07 2.72
N ILE A 119 -9.64 -19.21 4.00
CA ILE A 119 -8.55 -20.09 4.40
C ILE A 119 -9.06 -21.49 4.74
N SER A 120 -8.36 -22.51 4.30
CA SER A 120 -8.68 -23.92 4.62
C SER A 120 -7.42 -24.78 4.57
N ARG A 121 -7.44 -25.88 5.37
CA ARG A 121 -6.44 -26.95 5.23
C ARG A 121 -6.73 -27.78 4.00
N VAL A 122 -5.70 -28.15 3.29
CA VAL A 122 -5.81 -28.99 2.08
C VAL A 122 -4.75 -30.10 2.10
N THR A 123 -5.10 -31.21 1.47
CA THR A 123 -4.23 -32.37 1.39
C THR A 123 -3.15 -32.22 0.31
N LYS A 124 -2.09 -32.99 0.43
CA LYS A 124 -1.07 -33.15 -0.60
C LYS A 124 -1.68 -33.45 -1.99
N ASP A 125 -2.65 -34.35 -2.07
CA ASP A 125 -3.25 -34.74 -3.35
C ASP A 125 -4.02 -33.59 -3.99
N TYR A 126 -4.67 -32.75 -3.17
CA TYR A 126 -5.35 -31.55 -3.65
C TYR A 126 -4.36 -30.52 -4.23
N VAL A 127 -3.23 -30.30 -3.53
CA VAL A 127 -2.18 -29.39 -4.02
C VAL A 127 -1.57 -29.93 -5.30
N ASN A 128 -1.16 -31.20 -5.32
CA ASN A 128 -0.50 -31.80 -6.48
C ASN A 128 -1.39 -31.85 -7.73
N LYS A 129 -2.72 -31.92 -7.56
CA LYS A 129 -3.66 -31.82 -8.69
C LYS A 129 -3.64 -30.43 -9.34
N LYS A 130 -3.44 -29.36 -8.56
CA LYS A 130 -3.40 -27.97 -9.05
C LYS A 130 -2.00 -27.54 -9.47
N GLU A 131 -1.02 -27.95 -8.69
CA GLU A 131 0.40 -27.58 -8.81
C GLU A 131 1.27 -28.86 -8.77
N PRO A 132 1.37 -29.61 -9.88
CA PRO A 132 2.01 -30.93 -9.89
C PRO A 132 3.48 -30.95 -9.50
N LEU A 133 4.19 -29.82 -9.67
CA LEU A 133 5.63 -29.70 -9.38
C LEU A 133 5.92 -29.28 -7.94
N VAL A 134 4.89 -28.96 -7.15
CA VAL A 134 5.07 -28.53 -5.77
C VAL A 134 5.24 -29.74 -4.86
N VAL A 135 6.38 -29.80 -4.15
CA VAL A 135 6.59 -30.77 -3.08
C VAL A 135 5.75 -30.36 -1.88
N CYS A 136 4.82 -31.21 -1.49
CA CYS A 136 3.85 -30.92 -0.44
C CYS A 136 3.71 -32.10 0.50
N TYR A 137 3.77 -31.84 1.81
CA TYR A 137 3.33 -32.75 2.88
C TYR A 137 1.91 -32.39 3.33
N GLU A 138 1.68 -31.12 3.65
CA GLU A 138 0.39 -30.50 4.01
C GLU A 138 0.40 -29.04 3.57
N ALA A 139 -0.77 -28.43 3.36
CA ALA A 139 -0.86 -27.03 2.99
C ALA A 139 -2.11 -26.33 3.53
N LEU A 140 -2.03 -25.00 3.55
CA LEU A 140 -3.20 -24.11 3.65
C LEU A 140 -3.47 -23.52 2.27
N GLU A 141 -4.73 -23.53 1.84
CA GLU A 141 -5.21 -22.76 0.70
C GLU A 141 -5.79 -21.44 1.22
N VAL A 142 -5.39 -20.32 0.63
CA VAL A 142 -5.87 -18.97 0.99
C VAL A 142 -6.50 -18.35 -0.25
N LYS A 143 -7.79 -18.53 -0.41
CA LYS A 143 -8.55 -18.13 -1.61
C LYS A 143 -8.63 -16.60 -1.80
N SER A 144 -8.57 -15.83 -0.73
CA SER A 144 -8.68 -14.37 -0.78
C SER A 144 -7.41 -13.64 -1.21
N THR A 145 -6.30 -14.35 -1.43
CA THR A 145 -5.09 -13.75 -2.00
C THR A 145 -5.26 -13.56 -3.51
N GLY A 146 -4.78 -12.43 -4.03
CA GLY A 146 -4.81 -12.16 -5.46
C GLY A 146 -3.70 -11.24 -5.91
N ILE A 147 -3.80 -10.76 -7.13
CA ILE A 147 -2.90 -9.78 -7.73
C ILE A 147 -3.70 -8.65 -8.36
N VAL A 148 -3.16 -7.45 -8.36
CA VAL A 148 -3.75 -6.25 -8.97
C VAL A 148 -2.73 -5.55 -9.85
N ASP A 149 -3.17 -4.98 -10.94
CA ASP A 149 -2.37 -4.02 -11.72
C ASP A 149 -2.24 -2.72 -10.92
N GLN A 150 -1.06 -2.50 -10.34
CA GLN A 150 -0.79 -1.35 -9.48
C GLN A 150 -0.88 -0.03 -10.26
N GLN A 151 -0.48 -0.01 -11.52
CA GLN A 151 -0.52 1.17 -12.36
C GLN A 151 -1.97 1.58 -12.66
N SER A 152 -2.79 0.62 -13.08
CA SER A 152 -4.21 0.85 -13.32
C SER A 152 -4.96 1.26 -12.06
N LEU A 153 -4.60 0.67 -10.90
CA LEU A 153 -5.16 1.04 -9.60
C LEU A 153 -4.86 2.52 -9.27
N MET A 154 -3.60 2.93 -9.38
CA MET A 154 -3.21 4.31 -9.09
C MET A 154 -3.83 5.30 -10.08
N ARG A 155 -3.91 4.97 -11.36
CA ARG A 155 -4.61 5.80 -12.36
C ARG A 155 -6.09 5.97 -12.02
N SER A 156 -6.74 4.91 -11.56
CA SER A 156 -8.14 4.97 -11.12
C SER A 156 -8.31 5.88 -9.88
N TYR A 157 -7.34 5.85 -8.94
CA TYR A 157 -7.36 6.76 -7.80
C TYR A 157 -7.16 8.22 -8.22
N ILE A 158 -6.26 8.49 -9.18
CA ILE A 158 -6.03 9.82 -9.73
C ILE A 158 -7.30 10.34 -10.41
N GLY A 159 -7.93 9.54 -11.26
CA GLY A 159 -9.18 9.95 -11.91
C GLY A 159 -10.26 10.33 -10.90
N ASP A 160 -10.51 9.46 -9.90
CA ASP A 160 -11.47 9.77 -8.83
C ASP A 160 -11.09 11.03 -8.03
N PHE A 161 -9.79 11.27 -7.83
CA PHE A 161 -9.28 12.43 -7.10
C PHE A 161 -9.50 13.73 -7.89
N GLU A 162 -9.13 13.75 -9.16
CA GLU A 162 -9.26 14.90 -10.06
C GLU A 162 -10.73 15.23 -10.37
N ASP A 163 -11.58 14.20 -10.57
CA ASP A 163 -13.03 14.36 -10.73
C ASP A 163 -13.70 15.03 -9.52
N ASN A 164 -13.08 14.94 -8.34
CA ASN A 164 -13.54 15.62 -7.13
C ASN A 164 -12.77 16.92 -6.82
N GLY A 165 -12.06 17.50 -7.81
CA GLY A 165 -11.40 18.79 -7.71
C GLY A 165 -10.00 18.74 -7.12
N GLY A 166 -9.42 17.57 -6.90
CA GLY A 166 -8.05 17.43 -6.43
C GLY A 166 -7.01 17.76 -7.50
N MET A 167 -5.81 18.14 -7.08
CA MET A 167 -4.70 18.48 -7.97
C MET A 167 -3.41 17.80 -7.53
N ILE A 168 -2.59 17.35 -8.49
CA ILE A 168 -1.26 16.80 -8.24
C ILE A 168 -0.22 17.76 -8.81
N ALA A 169 0.68 18.22 -7.95
CA ALA A 169 1.86 18.98 -8.33
C ALA A 169 3.05 18.02 -8.48
N TYR A 170 3.32 17.60 -9.71
CA TYR A 170 4.49 16.79 -10.03
C TYR A 170 5.77 17.62 -10.10
N ASN A 171 6.92 16.95 -10.10
CA ASN A 171 8.25 17.56 -10.18
C ASN A 171 8.44 18.67 -9.13
N THR A 172 7.83 18.50 -7.96
CA THR A 172 7.80 19.47 -6.88
C THR A 172 8.43 18.89 -5.62
N GLU A 173 9.66 19.29 -5.34
CA GLU A 173 10.39 18.85 -4.15
C GLU A 173 10.15 19.82 -2.99
N ILE A 174 9.90 19.29 -1.80
CA ILE A 174 9.72 20.08 -0.58
C ILE A 174 11.08 20.36 0.05
N LYS A 175 11.33 21.62 0.35
CA LYS A 175 12.56 22.10 0.96
C LYS A 175 12.44 22.33 2.46
N ASN A 176 11.31 22.85 2.90
CA ASN A 176 11.08 23.16 4.32
C ASN A 176 9.57 23.16 4.64
N ILE A 177 9.24 22.87 5.89
CA ILE A 177 7.88 22.89 6.43
C ILE A 177 7.91 23.61 7.78
N ASN A 178 7.22 24.74 7.88
CA ASN A 178 7.09 25.51 9.11
C ASN A 178 5.71 25.31 9.72
N ILE A 179 5.63 25.21 11.04
CA ILE A 179 4.36 25.21 11.77
C ILE A 179 4.06 26.66 12.19
N GLU A 180 3.03 27.24 11.61
CA GLU A 180 2.57 28.61 11.91
C GLU A 180 1.19 28.55 12.58
N GLY A 181 1.16 28.59 13.92
CA GLY A 181 -0.06 28.36 14.69
C GLY A 181 -0.58 26.94 14.53
N GLN A 182 -1.76 26.79 13.92
CA GLN A 182 -2.37 25.49 13.61
C GLN A 182 -2.23 25.09 12.13
N LYS A 183 -1.41 25.79 11.37
CA LYS A 183 -1.23 25.57 9.94
C LYS A 183 0.19 25.14 9.60
N PHE A 184 0.31 24.50 8.46
CA PHE A 184 1.59 24.11 7.87
C PHE A 184 1.89 25.04 6.69
N LYS A 185 3.05 25.71 6.74
CA LYS A 185 3.61 26.45 5.61
C LYS A 185 4.65 25.58 4.93
N ILE A 186 4.30 25.06 3.77
CA ILE A 186 5.13 24.17 2.97
C ILE A 186 5.83 25.00 1.90
N ILE A 187 7.15 24.87 1.82
CA ILE A 187 8.01 25.62 0.88
C ILE A 187 8.68 24.59 -0.04
N SER A 188 8.43 24.70 -1.33
CA SER A 188 9.09 23.88 -2.37
C SER A 188 10.44 24.44 -2.79
N SER A 189 11.20 23.66 -3.53
CA SER A 189 12.55 24.01 -4.00
C SER A 189 12.54 25.19 -5.00
N ASP A 190 11.46 25.40 -5.74
CA ASP A 190 11.25 26.52 -6.65
C ASP A 190 10.75 27.79 -5.95
N GLY A 191 10.57 27.75 -4.64
CA GLY A 191 10.10 28.89 -3.83
C GLY A 191 8.58 29.02 -3.74
N THR A 192 7.80 28.10 -4.31
CA THR A 192 6.34 28.09 -4.14
C THR A 192 5.99 27.85 -2.68
N ILE A 193 5.02 28.60 -2.16
CA ILE A 193 4.54 28.49 -0.79
C ILE A 193 3.09 28.03 -0.81
N ILE A 194 2.78 26.97 -0.03
CA ILE A 194 1.43 26.45 0.19
C ILE A 194 1.15 26.47 1.69
N ILE A 195 -0.03 26.96 2.08
CA ILE A 195 -0.50 26.94 3.45
C ILE A 195 -1.59 25.89 3.58
N ALA A 196 -1.45 24.94 4.49
CA ALA A 196 -2.41 23.86 4.69
C ALA A 196 -2.88 23.77 6.15
N ASN A 197 -4.14 23.40 6.35
CA ASN A 197 -4.66 23.09 7.69
C ASN A 197 -4.16 21.73 8.18
N SER A 198 -3.90 20.80 7.25
CA SER A 198 -3.42 19.46 7.55
C SER A 198 -2.32 19.05 6.59
N LEU A 199 -1.37 18.26 7.09
CA LEU A 199 -0.27 17.72 6.31
C LEU A 199 -0.22 16.21 6.50
N ILE A 200 -0.21 15.47 5.39
CA ILE A 200 -0.09 14.00 5.39
C ILE A 200 1.20 13.61 4.70
N ASN A 201 2.09 12.97 5.45
CA ASN A 201 3.34 12.45 4.94
C ASN A 201 3.14 11.01 4.44
N ALA A 202 3.04 10.85 3.13
CA ALA A 202 2.93 9.57 2.43
C ALA A 202 4.13 9.31 1.50
N ALA A 203 5.30 9.89 1.83
CA ALA A 203 6.51 9.88 1.00
C ALA A 203 7.27 8.53 1.00
N GLY A 204 6.65 7.43 1.44
CA GLY A 204 7.23 6.09 1.37
C GLY A 204 8.60 6.00 2.05
N LEU A 205 9.62 5.59 1.30
CA LEU A 205 10.99 5.47 1.83
C LEU A 205 11.61 6.81 2.28
N GLU A 206 11.08 7.93 1.81
CA GLU A 206 11.54 9.28 2.17
C GLU A 206 10.75 9.92 3.32
N ALA A 207 9.77 9.20 3.90
CA ALA A 207 8.89 9.76 4.92
C ALA A 207 9.64 10.32 6.15
N HIS A 208 10.75 9.69 6.55
CA HIS A 208 11.59 10.17 7.65
C HIS A 208 12.33 11.47 7.30
N ASN A 209 12.78 11.63 6.04
CA ASN A 209 13.42 12.84 5.55
C ASN A 209 12.41 13.99 5.53
N ILE A 210 11.21 13.75 5.01
CA ILE A 210 10.12 14.75 5.04
C ILE A 210 9.78 15.16 6.48
N ALA A 211 9.68 14.20 7.41
CA ALA A 211 9.48 14.53 8.82
C ALA A 211 10.62 15.39 9.40
N GLY A 212 11.86 15.15 8.94
CA GLY A 212 13.04 15.95 9.31
C GLY A 212 13.03 17.41 8.81
N LEU A 213 12.23 17.72 7.78
CA LEU A 213 12.05 19.08 7.25
C LEU A 213 11.05 19.92 8.06
N ILE A 214 10.32 19.33 9.01
CA ILE A 214 9.33 20.03 9.82
C ILE A 214 10.05 20.76 10.96
N ASP A 215 10.07 22.10 10.89
CA ASP A 215 10.63 22.92 11.94
C ASP A 215 9.81 22.82 13.22
N GLY A 216 10.50 22.62 14.34
CA GLY A 216 9.87 22.43 15.66
C GLY A 216 9.45 20.99 15.97
N LEU A 217 9.51 20.05 15.03
CA LEU A 217 9.29 18.63 15.32
C LEU A 217 10.49 18.06 16.09
N ASN A 218 10.22 17.44 17.24
CA ASN A 218 11.25 16.72 17.98
C ASN A 218 11.78 15.54 17.15
N LYS A 219 13.03 15.66 16.69
CA LYS A 219 13.69 14.67 15.82
C LYS A 219 13.81 13.27 16.45
N ASN A 220 13.77 13.17 17.78
CA ASN A 220 13.76 11.89 18.49
C ASN A 220 12.47 11.09 18.28
N LEU A 221 11.39 11.74 17.82
CA LEU A 221 10.12 11.08 17.47
C LEU A 221 10.11 10.51 16.05
N ILE A 222 11.12 10.81 15.24
CA ILE A 222 11.23 10.28 13.87
C ILE A 222 11.82 8.86 13.95
N PRO A 223 11.07 7.83 13.52
CA PRO A 223 11.56 6.46 13.56
C PRO A 223 12.80 6.27 12.68
N LYS A 224 13.74 5.45 13.15
CA LYS A 224 14.85 5.00 12.30
C LYS A 224 14.30 4.09 11.19
N ILE A 225 14.79 4.30 9.97
CA ILE A 225 14.47 3.45 8.84
C ILE A 225 15.57 2.39 8.66
N TYR A 226 15.13 1.16 8.38
CA TYR A 226 15.98 0.05 7.99
C TYR A 226 15.49 -0.44 6.63
N TYR A 227 16.39 -0.38 5.63
CA TYR A 227 16.05 -0.78 4.27
C TYR A 227 16.25 -2.29 4.09
N ALA A 228 15.25 -2.94 3.48
CA ALA A 228 15.35 -4.31 3.01
C ALA A 228 15.17 -4.33 1.49
N LYS A 229 16.13 -4.91 0.76
CA LYS A 229 16.04 -5.04 -0.70
C LYS A 229 15.35 -6.34 -1.06
N GLY A 230 14.23 -6.27 -1.79
CA GLY A 230 13.64 -7.40 -2.48
C GLY A 230 14.30 -7.62 -3.84
N ASN A 231 14.63 -8.87 -4.16
CA ASN A 231 15.10 -9.25 -5.50
C ASN A 231 14.00 -10.08 -6.16
N TYR A 232 13.75 -9.81 -7.45
CA TYR A 232 12.82 -10.55 -8.27
C TYR A 232 13.60 -11.26 -9.38
N PHE A 233 13.14 -12.48 -9.70
CA PHE A 233 13.69 -13.26 -10.80
C PHE A 233 12.60 -13.44 -11.85
N GLU A 234 12.98 -13.32 -13.10
CA GLU A 234 12.13 -13.62 -14.25
C GLU A 234 12.73 -14.81 -15.00
N THR A 235 11.88 -15.66 -15.52
CA THR A 235 12.32 -16.83 -16.32
C THR A 235 11.81 -16.69 -17.75
N ASN A 236 12.67 -17.04 -18.71
CA ASN A 236 12.32 -17.02 -20.13
C ASN A 236 11.52 -18.27 -20.57
N LYS A 237 11.32 -19.23 -19.68
CA LYS A 237 10.57 -20.46 -19.95
C LYS A 237 9.30 -20.45 -19.13
N LYS A 238 8.20 -20.90 -19.75
CA LYS A 238 7.00 -21.28 -18.98
C LYS A 238 7.42 -22.43 -18.05
N LEU A 239 7.58 -22.13 -16.78
CA LEU A 239 7.65 -23.13 -15.75
C LEU A 239 6.21 -23.67 -15.64
N GLY A 240 6.03 -24.97 -15.65
CA GLY A 240 4.71 -25.59 -15.51
C GLY A 240 4.12 -25.46 -14.10
N ILE A 241 4.25 -24.24 -13.54
CA ILE A 241 3.72 -23.83 -12.24
C ILE A 241 2.57 -22.87 -12.50
#